data_c2b984020ec8995e23f7a1c0ac8d57a0
#
_entry.id   c2b984020ec8995e23f7a1c0ac8d57a0
#
_cell.length_a   1.000
_cell.length_b   1.000
_cell.length_c   1.000
_cell.angle_alpha   90.00
_cell.angle_beta   90.00
_cell.angle_gamma   90.00
#
_symmetry.space_group_name_H-M   'P 1'
#
loop_
_entity.id
_entity.type
_entity.pdbx_description
1 polymer ?
#
loop_
_entity_poly.entity_id
_entity_poly.type
_entity_poly.pdbx_seq_one_letter_code
_entity_poly.pdbx_strand_id
1 'polypeptide(L)'
;MAGQRLILRDPSRFKDPAGLTWERYVALQARERERYLTERAAIPADALAYRTVSPRYLERAVEQFANNYFPEEAATRYIATAAANAPFEALKTCCLFQLADEQRHLEMDRDVFERAGIPEPDWLPAWEQPGTTCRFFRHVLELDDTIEILVKANFVAEGAAGPGTFTVLADGAEARGDLLSAVNHRARIRDETRHISYARALVKALIDEDPSNLDVIQRWQDESLHLFSEGVRGGARRAWWEGFLGSYYKIALPLGLRPTAITY
;
A
#
# COMPACT_ATOMS: atom_id res chain seq x y z
N MET A 1 17.68 14.07 15.76
CA MET A 1 18.82 13.99 14.83
C MET A 1 18.24 14.07 13.44
N ALA A 2 18.69 14.99 12.57
CA ALA A 2 18.28 15.01 11.18
C ALA A 2 18.62 13.64 10.56
N GLY A 3 17.63 12.97 9.97
CA GLY A 3 17.80 11.66 9.37
C GLY A 3 18.87 11.71 8.28
N GLN A 4 19.65 10.65 8.17
CA GLN A 4 20.65 10.52 7.11
C GLN A 4 19.89 10.37 5.78
N ARG A 5 19.96 11.37 4.90
CA ARG A 5 19.37 11.30 3.56
C ARG A 5 20.21 10.39 2.66
N LEU A 6 19.54 9.51 1.94
CA LEU A 6 20.15 8.70 0.90
C LEU A 6 20.07 9.45 -0.45
N ILE A 7 21.10 9.28 -1.26
CA ILE A 7 21.19 9.89 -2.59
C ILE A 7 21.66 8.81 -3.55
N LEU A 8 20.91 8.57 -4.62
CA LEU A 8 21.39 7.82 -5.78
C LEU A 8 22.12 8.80 -6.69
N ARG A 9 23.46 8.75 -6.68
CA ARG A 9 24.33 9.68 -7.41
C ARG A 9 24.32 9.43 -8.92
N ASP A 10 24.15 8.17 -9.31
CA ASP A 10 23.97 7.77 -10.71
C ASP A 10 22.54 7.29 -10.96
N PRO A 11 21.61 8.18 -11.38
CA PRO A 11 20.22 7.83 -11.67
C PRO A 11 20.05 6.73 -12.74
N SER A 12 21.08 6.51 -13.58
CA SER A 12 21.03 5.47 -14.61
C SER A 12 21.02 4.04 -14.06
N ARG A 13 21.37 3.87 -12.78
CA ARG A 13 21.30 2.60 -12.05
C ARG A 13 19.88 2.21 -11.70
N PHE A 14 18.99 3.18 -11.54
CA PHE A 14 17.58 2.90 -11.35
C PHE A 14 16.93 2.50 -12.67
N LYS A 15 16.27 1.34 -12.67
CA LYS A 15 15.47 0.87 -13.80
C LYS A 15 14.11 0.45 -13.27
N ASP A 16 13.06 1.14 -13.70
CA ASP A 16 11.70 0.71 -13.43
C ASP A 16 11.48 -0.69 -14.05
N PRO A 17 11.18 -1.73 -13.24
CA PRO A 17 10.96 -3.08 -13.76
C PRO A 17 9.77 -3.18 -14.72
N ALA A 18 8.77 -2.30 -14.56
CA ALA A 18 7.60 -2.25 -15.44
C ALA A 18 7.91 -1.59 -16.79
N GLY A 19 8.93 -0.72 -16.85
CA GLY A 19 9.37 -0.02 -18.05
C GLY A 19 8.24 0.74 -18.76
N LEU A 20 7.33 1.35 -17.96
CA LEU A 20 6.14 2.00 -18.49
C LEU A 20 6.50 3.38 -19.05
N THR A 21 6.11 3.63 -20.31
CA THR A 21 5.94 4.99 -20.82
C THR A 21 4.53 5.49 -20.43
N TRP A 22 4.32 6.79 -20.57
CA TRP A 22 3.00 7.39 -20.32
C TRP A 22 1.89 6.70 -21.14
N GLU A 23 2.12 6.48 -22.43
CA GLU A 23 1.16 5.84 -23.33
C GLU A 23 0.85 4.40 -22.88
N ARG A 24 1.86 3.65 -22.48
CA ARG A 24 1.69 2.28 -21.98
C ARG A 24 0.94 2.26 -20.66
N TYR A 25 1.23 3.22 -19.78
CA TYR A 25 0.50 3.35 -18.51
C TYR A 25 -0.97 3.66 -18.74
N VAL A 26 -1.31 4.64 -19.58
CA VAL A 26 -2.69 4.97 -19.92
C VAL A 26 -3.42 3.77 -20.53
N ALA A 27 -2.78 3.04 -21.44
CA ALA A 27 -3.35 1.83 -22.04
C ALA A 27 -3.54 0.70 -21.00
N LEU A 28 -2.63 0.57 -20.04
CA LEU A 28 -2.76 -0.37 -18.92
C LEU A 28 -3.96 0.00 -18.06
N GLN A 29 -4.07 1.25 -17.63
CA GLN A 29 -5.17 1.74 -16.81
C GLN A 29 -6.54 1.59 -17.48
N ALA A 30 -6.62 1.83 -18.78
CA ALA A 30 -7.85 1.60 -19.53
C ALA A 30 -8.31 0.14 -19.47
N ARG A 31 -7.37 -0.82 -19.64
CA ARG A 31 -7.68 -2.26 -19.54
C ARG A 31 -8.06 -2.69 -18.12
N GLU A 32 -7.35 -2.20 -17.11
CA GLU A 32 -7.67 -2.53 -15.70
C GLU A 32 -9.04 -1.96 -15.31
N ARG A 33 -9.35 -0.74 -15.75
CA ARG A 33 -10.68 -0.14 -15.56
C ARG A 33 -11.79 -0.94 -16.25
N GLU A 34 -11.60 -1.33 -17.51
CA GLU A 34 -12.57 -2.15 -18.24
C GLU A 34 -12.81 -3.49 -17.53
N ARG A 35 -11.74 -4.13 -17.12
CA ARG A 35 -11.81 -5.39 -16.36
C ARG A 35 -12.58 -5.20 -15.05
N TYR A 36 -12.21 -4.20 -14.25
CA TYR A 36 -12.89 -3.87 -13.00
C TYR A 36 -14.39 -3.63 -13.23
N LEU A 37 -14.75 -2.82 -14.23
CA LEU A 37 -16.15 -2.53 -14.56
C LEU A 37 -16.90 -3.80 -15.01
N THR A 38 -16.25 -4.70 -15.74
CA THR A 38 -16.83 -5.99 -16.16
C THR A 38 -17.09 -6.90 -14.98
N GLU A 39 -16.09 -7.07 -14.08
CA GLU A 39 -16.22 -7.88 -12.87
C GLU A 39 -17.30 -7.29 -11.93
N ARG A 40 -17.31 -5.97 -11.76
CA ARG A 40 -18.32 -5.27 -10.96
C ARG A 40 -19.73 -5.39 -11.56
N ALA A 41 -19.88 -5.31 -12.89
CA ALA A 41 -21.17 -5.47 -13.56
C ALA A 41 -21.73 -6.90 -13.46
N ALA A 42 -20.89 -7.89 -13.24
CA ALA A 42 -21.29 -9.28 -13.01
C ALA A 42 -21.83 -9.53 -11.58
N ILE A 43 -21.66 -8.58 -10.65
CA ILE A 43 -22.18 -8.70 -9.28
C ILE A 43 -23.71 -8.58 -9.32
N PRO A 44 -24.47 -9.54 -8.75
CA PRO A 44 -25.91 -9.44 -8.64
C PRO A 44 -26.34 -8.13 -7.96
N ALA A 45 -27.44 -7.54 -8.44
CA ALA A 45 -27.90 -6.22 -7.95
C ALA A 45 -28.13 -6.17 -6.44
N ASP A 46 -28.62 -7.25 -5.83
CA ASP A 46 -28.84 -7.34 -4.38
C ASP A 46 -27.51 -7.40 -3.60
N ALA A 47 -26.52 -8.10 -4.13
CA ALA A 47 -25.18 -8.14 -3.54
C ALA A 47 -24.47 -6.78 -3.71
N LEU A 48 -24.58 -6.16 -4.87
CA LEU A 48 -24.04 -4.83 -5.13
C LEU A 48 -24.69 -3.74 -4.24
N ALA A 49 -25.94 -3.95 -3.83
CA ALA A 49 -26.65 -3.08 -2.88
C ALA A 49 -26.49 -3.54 -1.41
N TYR A 50 -25.54 -4.43 -1.12
CA TYR A 50 -25.28 -4.99 0.21
C TYR A 50 -26.49 -5.65 0.91
N ARG A 51 -27.55 -6.01 0.16
CA ARG A 51 -28.76 -6.65 0.73
C ARG A 51 -28.57 -8.11 1.11
N THR A 52 -27.56 -8.76 0.52
CA THR A 52 -27.22 -10.18 0.78
C THR A 52 -26.23 -10.33 1.93
N VAL A 53 -25.65 -9.22 2.38
CA VAL A 53 -24.66 -9.20 3.46
C VAL A 53 -25.34 -9.04 4.81
N SER A 54 -24.90 -9.79 5.83
CA SER A 54 -25.55 -9.70 7.14
C SER A 54 -25.33 -8.35 7.82
N PRO A 55 -26.32 -7.77 8.53
CA PRO A 55 -26.14 -6.52 9.28
C PRO A 55 -24.95 -6.58 10.25
N ARG A 56 -24.78 -7.73 10.93
CA ARG A 56 -23.66 -7.95 11.85
C ARG A 56 -22.29 -7.91 11.15
N TYR A 57 -22.21 -8.29 9.88
CA TYR A 57 -20.99 -8.14 9.09
C TYR A 57 -20.76 -6.66 8.78
N LEU A 58 -21.78 -5.94 8.31
CA LEU A 58 -21.68 -4.52 7.98
C LEU A 58 -21.23 -3.68 9.18
N GLU A 59 -21.82 -3.90 10.36
CA GLU A 59 -21.41 -3.23 11.60
C GLU A 59 -19.90 -3.37 11.90
N ARG A 60 -19.34 -4.57 11.62
CA ARG A 60 -17.91 -4.84 11.79
C ARG A 60 -17.06 -4.40 10.63
N ALA A 61 -17.64 -4.40 9.43
CA ALA A 61 -16.94 -4.02 8.21
C ALA A 61 -16.66 -2.52 8.13
N VAL A 62 -17.47 -1.67 8.79
CA VAL A 62 -17.26 -0.21 8.84
C VAL A 62 -15.84 0.13 9.28
N GLU A 63 -15.37 -0.48 10.38
CA GLU A 63 -14.00 -0.28 10.87
C GLU A 63 -12.96 -0.76 9.84
N GLN A 64 -13.21 -1.91 9.22
CA GLN A 64 -12.30 -2.46 8.22
C GLN A 64 -12.28 -1.62 6.94
N PHE A 65 -13.42 -1.12 6.49
CA PHE A 65 -13.50 -0.21 5.33
C PHE A 65 -12.72 1.09 5.59
N ALA A 66 -12.89 1.66 6.78
CA ALA A 66 -12.11 2.83 7.20
C ALA A 66 -10.60 2.52 7.24
N ASN A 67 -10.20 1.35 7.78
CA ASN A 67 -8.81 0.91 7.84
C ASN A 67 -8.19 0.65 6.45
N ASN A 68 -8.98 0.41 5.41
CA ASN A 68 -8.49 0.34 4.02
C ASN A 68 -8.40 1.72 3.40
N TYR A 69 -9.39 2.59 3.65
CA TYR A 69 -9.49 3.92 3.08
C TYR A 69 -8.37 4.86 3.55
N PHE A 70 -8.05 4.87 4.85
CA PHE A 70 -7.03 5.78 5.39
C PHE A 70 -5.63 5.56 4.84
N PRO A 71 -5.11 4.34 4.67
CA PRO A 71 -3.85 4.10 3.98
C PRO A 71 -3.82 4.67 2.56
N GLU A 72 -4.90 4.50 1.79
CA GLU A 72 -5.01 5.01 0.41
C GLU A 72 -5.06 6.55 0.39
N GLU A 73 -5.80 7.17 1.32
CA GLU A 73 -5.84 8.63 1.47
C GLU A 73 -4.46 9.18 1.87
N ALA A 74 -3.74 8.51 2.76
CA ALA A 74 -2.37 8.86 3.08
C ALA A 74 -1.44 8.66 1.89
N ALA A 75 -1.63 7.58 1.11
CA ALA A 75 -0.81 7.27 -0.05
C ALA A 75 -0.91 8.35 -1.11
N THR A 76 -2.10 8.88 -1.40
CA THR A 76 -2.24 10.01 -2.33
C THR A 76 -1.41 11.23 -1.92
N ARG A 77 -1.25 11.47 -0.62
CA ARG A 77 -0.52 12.63 -0.09
C ARG A 77 1.00 12.41 -0.06
N TYR A 78 1.45 11.31 0.53
CA TYR A 78 2.90 11.09 0.60
C TYR A 78 3.50 10.81 -0.77
N ILE A 79 2.77 10.16 -1.69
CA ILE A 79 3.22 9.96 -3.07
C ILE A 79 3.23 11.27 -3.87
N ALA A 80 2.26 12.18 -3.64
CA ALA A 80 2.32 13.52 -4.23
C ALA A 80 3.56 14.28 -3.75
N THR A 81 3.90 14.21 -2.46
CA THR A 81 5.13 14.77 -1.90
C THR A 81 6.37 14.11 -2.52
N ALA A 82 6.40 12.79 -2.63
CA ALA A 82 7.49 12.05 -3.26
C ALA A 82 7.67 12.43 -4.75
N ALA A 83 6.58 12.59 -5.50
CA ALA A 83 6.63 13.02 -6.89
C ALA A 83 7.18 14.46 -7.04
N ALA A 84 6.74 15.37 -6.16
CA ALA A 84 7.20 16.77 -6.18
C ALA A 84 8.70 16.89 -5.89
N ASN A 85 9.23 16.07 -4.98
CA ASN A 85 10.61 16.11 -4.50
C ASN A 85 11.51 15.05 -5.15
N ALA A 86 11.02 14.32 -6.15
CA ALA A 86 11.76 13.22 -6.78
C ALA A 86 13.11 13.71 -7.36
N PRO A 87 14.23 13.07 -7.00
CA PRO A 87 15.56 13.56 -7.38
C PRO A 87 15.90 13.35 -8.86
N PHE A 88 15.13 12.54 -9.60
CA PHE A 88 15.32 12.32 -11.02
C PHE A 88 14.02 11.86 -11.72
N GLU A 89 13.94 12.11 -13.02
CA GLU A 89 12.72 12.02 -13.82
C GLU A 89 12.08 10.61 -13.83
N ALA A 90 12.90 9.55 -13.93
CA ALA A 90 12.36 8.19 -13.96
C ALA A 90 11.63 7.83 -12.65
N LEU A 91 12.14 8.25 -11.50
CA LEU A 91 11.50 8.04 -10.21
C LEU A 91 10.23 8.88 -10.07
N LYS A 92 10.29 10.14 -10.52
CA LYS A 92 9.13 11.03 -10.57
C LYS A 92 8.00 10.41 -11.38
N THR A 93 8.30 9.84 -12.54
CA THR A 93 7.31 9.16 -13.40
C THR A 93 6.65 7.99 -12.68
N CYS A 94 7.42 7.14 -11.98
CA CYS A 94 6.87 6.05 -11.16
C CYS A 94 5.90 6.58 -10.09
N CYS A 95 6.29 7.63 -9.35
CA CYS A 95 5.43 8.24 -8.33
C CYS A 95 4.14 8.83 -8.93
N LEU A 96 4.20 9.47 -10.11
CA LEU A 96 3.02 10.01 -10.77
C LEU A 96 2.05 8.91 -11.23
N PHE A 97 2.56 7.79 -11.71
CA PHE A 97 1.73 6.63 -12.05
C PHE A 97 1.08 6.04 -10.79
N GLN A 98 1.84 5.87 -9.72
CA GLN A 98 1.27 5.41 -8.46
C GLN A 98 0.22 6.38 -7.92
N LEU A 99 0.45 7.69 -7.94
CA LEU A 99 -0.53 8.68 -7.47
C LEU A 99 -1.89 8.52 -8.19
N ALA A 100 -1.88 8.23 -9.49
CA ALA A 100 -3.10 8.00 -10.23
C ALA A 100 -3.76 6.65 -9.88
N ASP A 101 -2.97 5.63 -9.51
CA ASP A 101 -3.49 4.36 -9.01
C ASP A 101 -4.16 4.53 -7.65
N GLU A 102 -3.52 5.23 -6.69
CA GLU A 102 -4.07 5.49 -5.35
C GLU A 102 -5.38 6.29 -5.42
N GLN A 103 -5.45 7.27 -6.32
CA GLN A 103 -6.71 8.00 -6.55
C GLN A 103 -7.83 7.08 -7.04
N ARG A 104 -7.52 6.12 -7.90
CA ARG A 104 -8.48 5.11 -8.34
C ARG A 104 -8.91 4.16 -7.22
N HIS A 105 -7.98 3.79 -6.33
CA HIS A 105 -8.28 2.98 -5.15
C HIS A 105 -9.28 3.69 -4.23
N LEU A 106 -9.09 4.99 -4.00
CA LEU A 106 -10.05 5.80 -3.23
C LEU A 106 -11.45 5.84 -3.88
N GLU A 107 -11.52 5.96 -5.20
CA GLU A 107 -12.82 5.91 -5.92
C GLU A 107 -13.53 4.57 -5.71
N MET A 108 -12.79 3.46 -5.71
CA MET A 108 -13.34 2.14 -5.46
C MET A 108 -13.84 2.00 -4.01
N ASP A 109 -13.13 2.57 -3.03
CA ASP A 109 -13.58 2.56 -1.64
C ASP A 109 -14.83 3.41 -1.42
N ARG A 110 -14.91 4.58 -2.07
CA ARG A 110 -16.11 5.43 -2.03
C ARG A 110 -17.34 4.72 -2.62
N ASP A 111 -17.18 3.95 -3.70
CA ASP A 111 -18.28 3.12 -4.24
C ASP A 111 -18.77 2.09 -3.20
N VAL A 112 -17.88 1.50 -2.40
CA VAL A 112 -18.25 0.61 -1.28
C VAL A 112 -19.06 1.37 -0.21
N PHE A 113 -18.58 2.52 0.25
CA PHE A 113 -19.27 3.32 1.27
C PHE A 113 -20.66 3.74 0.80
N GLU A 114 -20.78 4.26 -0.42
CA GLU A 114 -22.06 4.67 -1.00
C GLU A 114 -23.06 3.51 -1.04
N ARG A 115 -22.64 2.34 -1.52
CA ARG A 115 -23.52 1.19 -1.68
C ARG A 115 -23.86 0.48 -0.39
N ALA A 116 -22.94 0.46 0.55
CA ALA A 116 -23.18 -0.06 1.90
C ALA A 116 -24.04 0.88 2.76
N GLY A 117 -24.31 2.10 2.28
CA GLY A 117 -25.03 3.14 3.04
C GLY A 117 -24.22 3.66 4.23
N ILE A 118 -22.89 3.60 4.14
CA ILE A 118 -21.96 4.04 5.18
C ILE A 118 -21.44 5.43 4.78
N PRO A 119 -21.48 6.42 5.67
CA PRO A 119 -20.87 7.72 5.41
C PRO A 119 -19.37 7.56 5.14
N GLU A 120 -18.85 8.31 4.18
CA GLU A 120 -17.40 8.37 3.96
C GLU A 120 -16.72 8.82 5.27
N PRO A 121 -15.70 8.10 5.76
CA PRO A 121 -15.08 8.42 7.02
C PRO A 121 -14.33 9.76 6.93
N ASP A 122 -14.48 10.59 7.97
CA ASP A 122 -13.60 11.74 8.15
C ASP A 122 -12.22 11.23 8.58
N TRP A 123 -11.24 11.34 7.69
CA TRP A 123 -9.90 10.83 7.92
C TRP A 123 -9.15 11.62 9.00
N LEU A 124 -9.42 12.93 9.20
CA LEU A 124 -8.73 13.74 10.20
C LEU A 124 -8.96 13.25 11.63
N PRO A 125 -10.22 13.12 12.12
CA PRO A 125 -10.48 12.54 13.42
C PRO A 125 -10.02 11.09 13.56
N ALA A 126 -10.11 10.29 12.49
CA ALA A 126 -9.67 8.91 12.54
C ALA A 126 -8.15 8.78 12.65
N TRP A 127 -7.39 9.69 12.06
CA TRP A 127 -5.94 9.76 12.24
C TRP A 127 -5.53 10.10 13.68
N GLU A 128 -6.38 10.75 14.44
CA GLU A 128 -6.14 11.06 15.86
C GLU A 128 -6.37 9.85 16.77
N GLN A 129 -7.08 8.83 16.29
CA GLN A 129 -7.32 7.62 17.07
C GLN A 129 -6.05 6.78 17.22
N PRO A 130 -5.84 6.15 18.40
CA PRO A 130 -4.70 5.29 18.64
C PRO A 130 -4.86 3.96 17.90
N GLY A 131 -4.50 3.95 16.63
CA GLY A 131 -4.43 2.75 15.80
C GLY A 131 -3.03 2.63 15.20
N THR A 132 -2.55 1.43 15.00
CA THR A 132 -1.17 1.16 14.56
C THR A 132 -0.90 1.58 13.15
N THR A 133 -1.81 1.26 12.25
CA THR A 133 -1.74 1.67 10.85
C THR A 133 -1.68 3.20 10.76
N CYS A 134 -2.52 3.88 11.55
CA CYS A 134 -2.56 5.34 11.57
C CYS A 134 -1.25 5.99 12.04
N ARG A 135 -0.54 5.41 13.02
CA ARG A 135 0.76 5.95 13.48
C ARG A 135 1.83 5.89 12.40
N PHE A 136 1.90 4.77 11.71
CA PHE A 136 2.86 4.60 10.62
C PHE A 136 2.60 5.63 9.51
N PHE A 137 1.38 5.72 9.01
CA PHE A 137 1.07 6.66 7.92
C PHE A 137 1.20 8.12 8.33
N ARG A 138 0.85 8.49 9.58
CA ARG A 138 1.15 9.83 10.11
C ARG A 138 2.65 10.14 10.05
N HIS A 139 3.48 9.18 10.46
CA HIS A 139 4.93 9.34 10.38
C HIS A 139 5.38 9.54 8.93
N VAL A 140 4.86 8.76 7.97
CA VAL A 140 5.22 8.91 6.55
C VAL A 140 4.76 10.26 6.00
N LEU A 141 3.60 10.77 6.41
CA LEU A 141 3.09 12.09 5.98
C LEU A 141 3.93 13.27 6.47
N GLU A 142 4.77 13.09 7.49
CA GLU A 142 5.71 14.10 8.00
C GLU A 142 7.05 14.13 7.22
N LEU A 143 7.29 13.14 6.33
CA LEU A 143 8.52 13.03 5.55
C LEU A 143 8.45 13.93 4.30
N ASP A 144 9.61 14.47 3.93
CA ASP A 144 9.80 15.25 2.70
C ASP A 144 10.82 14.63 1.74
N ASP A 145 11.56 13.61 2.16
CA ASP A 145 12.54 12.90 1.36
C ASP A 145 11.89 11.77 0.56
N THR A 146 11.92 11.90 -0.76
CA THR A 146 11.32 10.91 -1.68
C THR A 146 11.86 9.49 -1.45
N ILE A 147 13.15 9.35 -1.24
CA ILE A 147 13.78 8.02 -1.10
C ILE A 147 13.32 7.39 0.21
N GLU A 148 13.30 8.14 1.31
CA GLU A 148 12.83 7.67 2.61
C GLU A 148 11.34 7.29 2.56
N ILE A 149 10.50 8.13 1.96
CA ILE A 149 9.06 7.85 1.74
C ILE A 149 8.90 6.51 1.01
N LEU A 150 9.55 6.35 -0.14
CA LEU A 150 9.40 5.14 -0.97
C LEU A 150 9.96 3.89 -0.31
N VAL A 151 11.04 4.00 0.48
CA VAL A 151 11.56 2.86 1.24
C VAL A 151 10.59 2.48 2.35
N LYS A 152 10.14 3.42 3.17
CA LYS A 152 9.26 3.12 4.31
C LYS A 152 7.86 2.71 3.88
N ALA A 153 7.23 3.45 2.98
CA ALA A 153 5.87 3.19 2.56
C ALA A 153 5.79 2.04 1.54
N ASN A 154 6.42 2.18 0.38
CA ASN A 154 6.23 1.23 -0.71
C ASN A 154 7.03 -0.06 -0.54
N PHE A 155 8.33 0.05 -0.22
CA PHE A 155 9.15 -1.15 -0.09
C PHE A 155 8.84 -1.94 1.18
N VAL A 156 8.70 -1.28 2.33
CA VAL A 156 8.44 -1.96 3.61
C VAL A 156 6.95 -2.18 3.83
N ALA A 157 6.14 -1.13 3.87
CA ALA A 157 4.73 -1.24 4.24
C ALA A 157 3.90 -1.96 3.18
N GLU A 158 3.91 -1.51 1.93
CA GLU A 158 3.21 -2.20 0.85
C GLU A 158 3.85 -3.56 0.55
N GLY A 159 5.20 -3.66 0.64
CA GLY A 159 5.93 -4.93 0.49
C GLY A 159 5.50 -5.99 1.49
N ALA A 160 5.14 -5.55 2.70
CA ALA A 160 4.58 -6.40 3.73
C ALA A 160 3.05 -6.60 3.56
N ALA A 161 2.28 -5.51 3.35
CA ALA A 161 0.82 -5.52 3.28
C ALA A 161 0.25 -5.88 1.91
N GLY A 162 0.99 -5.68 0.84
CA GLY A 162 0.54 -5.68 -0.53
C GLY A 162 -0.22 -6.93 -1.02
N PRO A 163 0.21 -7.57 -2.11
CA PRO A 163 -0.61 -8.57 -2.82
C PRO A 163 -1.16 -9.70 -1.93
N GLY A 164 -0.40 -10.11 -0.91
CA GLY A 164 -0.82 -11.17 0.01
C GLY A 164 -2.01 -10.78 0.88
N THR A 165 -2.01 -9.57 1.41
CA THR A 165 -3.10 -9.06 2.25
C THR A 165 -4.36 -8.84 1.43
N PHE A 166 -4.25 -8.21 0.27
CA PHE A 166 -5.42 -7.99 -0.59
C PHE A 166 -6.04 -9.30 -1.07
N THR A 167 -5.25 -10.36 -1.29
CA THR A 167 -5.78 -11.70 -1.59
C THR A 167 -6.60 -12.22 -0.41
N VAL A 168 -6.08 -12.17 0.81
CA VAL A 168 -6.79 -12.64 2.02
C VAL A 168 -8.06 -11.82 2.28
N LEU A 169 -8.00 -10.49 2.07
CA LEU A 169 -9.15 -9.60 2.22
C LEU A 169 -10.22 -9.90 1.17
N ALA A 170 -9.83 -10.11 -0.09
CA ALA A 170 -10.74 -10.46 -1.17
C ALA A 170 -11.48 -11.78 -0.89
N ASP A 171 -10.74 -12.83 -0.54
CA ASP A 171 -11.31 -14.14 -0.23
C ASP A 171 -12.23 -14.08 1.01
N GLY A 172 -11.81 -13.31 2.01
CA GLY A 172 -12.61 -13.07 3.21
C GLY A 172 -13.90 -12.31 2.96
N ALA A 173 -13.89 -11.31 2.09
CA ALA A 173 -15.06 -10.55 1.68
C ALA A 173 -16.02 -11.43 0.86
N GLU A 174 -15.50 -12.16 -0.13
CA GLU A 174 -16.28 -13.07 -0.97
C GLU A 174 -16.98 -14.17 -0.14
N ALA A 175 -16.26 -14.78 0.80
CA ALA A 175 -16.83 -15.79 1.68
C ALA A 175 -17.99 -15.27 2.56
N ARG A 176 -18.14 -13.96 2.68
CA ARG A 176 -19.21 -13.28 3.45
C ARG A 176 -20.26 -12.63 2.56
N GLY A 177 -20.17 -12.82 1.25
CA GLY A 177 -21.11 -12.24 0.27
C GLY A 177 -20.85 -10.78 -0.06
N ASP A 178 -19.76 -10.20 0.43
CA ASP A 178 -19.30 -8.84 0.07
C ASP A 178 -18.50 -8.89 -1.23
N LEU A 179 -19.20 -9.08 -2.32
CA LEU A 179 -18.59 -9.28 -3.64
C LEU A 179 -17.93 -8.01 -4.18
N LEU A 180 -18.44 -6.83 -3.82
CA LEU A 180 -17.86 -5.56 -4.28
C LEU A 180 -16.48 -5.33 -3.65
N SER A 181 -16.34 -5.51 -2.33
CA SER A 181 -15.05 -5.41 -1.66
C SER A 181 -14.07 -6.47 -2.19
N ALA A 182 -14.53 -7.69 -2.48
CA ALA A 182 -13.70 -8.73 -3.07
C ALA A 182 -13.12 -8.31 -4.44
N VAL A 183 -13.96 -7.75 -5.32
CA VAL A 183 -13.54 -7.23 -6.63
C VAL A 183 -12.56 -6.06 -6.46
N ASN A 184 -12.83 -5.12 -5.55
CA ASN A 184 -11.96 -3.98 -5.26
C ASN A 184 -10.56 -4.44 -4.81
N HIS A 185 -10.47 -5.35 -3.86
CA HIS A 185 -9.18 -5.86 -3.37
C HIS A 185 -8.39 -6.56 -4.47
N ARG A 186 -9.05 -7.38 -5.32
CA ARG A 186 -8.38 -8.05 -6.45
C ARG A 186 -7.87 -7.07 -7.50
N ALA A 187 -8.60 -5.99 -7.72
CA ALA A 187 -8.19 -4.96 -8.68
C ALA A 187 -6.89 -4.24 -8.26
N ARG A 188 -6.66 -4.04 -6.96
CA ARG A 188 -5.46 -3.38 -6.41
C ARG A 188 -4.18 -4.22 -6.53
N ILE A 189 -4.25 -5.54 -6.44
CA ILE A 189 -3.08 -6.43 -6.36
C ILE A 189 -2.01 -6.13 -7.41
N ARG A 190 -2.42 -5.77 -8.63
CA ARG A 190 -1.47 -5.50 -9.71
C ARG A 190 -0.75 -4.18 -9.57
N ASP A 191 -1.45 -3.17 -9.09
CA ASP A 191 -0.89 -1.85 -8.87
C ASP A 191 0.09 -1.91 -7.71
N GLU A 192 -0.29 -2.52 -6.60
CA GLU A 192 0.59 -2.77 -5.46
C GLU A 192 1.86 -3.53 -5.85
N THR A 193 1.72 -4.55 -6.72
CA THR A 193 2.88 -5.29 -7.24
C THR A 193 3.83 -4.37 -8.00
N ARG A 194 3.31 -3.41 -8.74
CA ARG A 194 4.12 -2.44 -9.48
C ARG A 194 4.79 -1.45 -8.55
N HIS A 195 4.07 -0.92 -7.54
CA HIS A 195 4.59 0.00 -6.54
C HIS A 195 5.75 -0.61 -5.77
N ILE A 196 5.59 -1.83 -5.29
CA ILE A 196 6.64 -2.59 -4.61
C ILE A 196 7.83 -2.85 -5.54
N SER A 197 7.57 -3.16 -6.80
CA SER A 197 8.62 -3.51 -7.76
C SER A 197 9.57 -2.34 -8.03
N TYR A 198 9.06 -1.13 -8.26
CA TYR A 198 9.93 0.00 -8.50
C TYR A 198 10.62 0.49 -7.22
N ALA A 199 9.96 0.41 -6.06
CA ALA A 199 10.58 0.75 -4.79
C ALA A 199 11.72 -0.24 -4.45
N ARG A 200 11.52 -1.54 -4.70
CA ARG A 200 12.58 -2.55 -4.59
C ARG A 200 13.75 -2.28 -5.55
N ALA A 201 13.46 -1.88 -6.79
CA ALA A 201 14.51 -1.51 -7.75
C ALA A 201 15.32 -0.29 -7.30
N LEU A 202 14.67 0.70 -6.67
CA LEU A 202 15.33 1.84 -6.04
C LEU A 202 16.25 1.40 -4.91
N VAL A 203 15.75 0.58 -3.97
CA VAL A 203 16.55 0.03 -2.86
C VAL A 203 17.76 -0.73 -3.38
N LYS A 204 17.57 -1.59 -4.40
CA LYS A 204 18.68 -2.30 -5.03
C LYS A 204 19.71 -1.35 -5.63
N ALA A 205 19.29 -0.35 -6.38
CA ALA A 205 20.20 0.63 -7.00
C ALA A 205 21.02 1.40 -5.96
N LEU A 206 20.42 1.79 -4.83
CA LEU A 206 21.09 2.45 -3.73
C LEU A 206 22.15 1.57 -3.06
N ILE A 207 21.85 0.29 -2.82
CA ILE A 207 22.79 -0.67 -2.22
C ILE A 207 23.92 -1.03 -3.20
N ASP A 208 23.61 -1.22 -4.48
CA ASP A 208 24.60 -1.50 -5.52
C ASP A 208 25.57 -0.31 -5.77
N GLU A 209 25.10 0.91 -5.55
CA GLU A 209 25.94 2.11 -5.68
C GLU A 209 26.86 2.29 -4.47
N ASP A 210 26.30 2.13 -3.28
CA ASP A 210 27.03 2.27 -2.01
C ASP A 210 26.49 1.24 -1.00
N PRO A 211 27.22 0.15 -0.72
CA PRO A 211 26.79 -0.86 0.24
C PRO A 211 26.53 -0.34 1.65
N SER A 212 27.08 0.82 2.05
CA SER A 212 26.82 1.43 3.35
C SER A 212 25.36 1.93 3.49
N ASN A 213 24.67 2.13 2.38
CA ASN A 213 23.24 2.48 2.37
C ASN A 213 22.37 1.38 2.99
N LEU A 214 22.86 0.13 3.00
CA LEU A 214 22.14 -1.00 3.61
C LEU A 214 21.82 -0.74 5.08
N ASP A 215 22.75 -0.14 5.84
CA ASP A 215 22.54 0.14 7.27
C ASP A 215 21.46 1.22 7.49
N VAL A 216 21.35 2.19 6.60
CA VAL A 216 20.29 3.21 6.65
C VAL A 216 18.94 2.59 6.33
N ILE A 217 18.87 1.81 5.25
CA ILE A 217 17.65 1.13 4.81
C ILE A 217 17.18 0.13 5.88
N GLN A 218 18.12 -0.60 6.52
CA GLN A 218 17.80 -1.50 7.64
C GLN A 218 17.15 -0.74 8.81
N ARG A 219 17.69 0.42 9.20
CA ARG A 219 17.07 1.25 10.26
C ARG A 219 15.67 1.71 9.88
N TRP A 220 15.46 2.15 8.64
CA TRP A 220 14.13 2.55 8.15
C TRP A 220 13.14 1.38 8.12
N GLN A 221 13.62 0.19 7.73
CA GLN A 221 12.83 -1.04 7.83
C GLN A 221 12.43 -1.34 9.28
N ASP A 222 13.41 -1.33 10.20
CA ASP A 222 13.17 -1.65 11.60
C ASP A 222 12.18 -0.67 12.24
N GLU A 223 12.34 0.62 11.98
CA GLU A 223 11.41 1.67 12.43
C GLU A 223 9.99 1.45 11.89
N SER A 224 9.87 1.22 10.57
CA SER A 224 8.58 1.01 9.93
C SER A 224 7.86 -0.22 10.47
N LEU A 225 8.55 -1.35 10.59
CA LEU A 225 7.98 -2.59 11.09
C LEU A 225 7.63 -2.51 12.58
N HIS A 226 8.39 -1.77 13.41
CA HIS A 226 8.02 -1.50 14.80
C HIS A 226 6.74 -0.67 14.89
N LEU A 227 6.61 0.42 14.12
CA LEU A 227 5.40 1.23 14.07
C LEU A 227 4.17 0.42 13.65
N PHE A 228 4.32 -0.46 12.67
CA PHE A 228 3.25 -1.37 12.24
C PHE A 228 2.89 -2.40 13.31
N SER A 229 3.87 -2.92 14.03
CA SER A 229 3.66 -4.00 15.00
C SER A 229 3.00 -3.57 16.30
N GLU A 230 3.04 -2.29 16.64
CA GLU A 230 2.51 -1.76 17.90
C GLU A 230 1.02 -2.09 18.17
N GLY A 231 0.21 -2.41 17.16
CA GLY A 231 -1.19 -2.80 17.28
C GLY A 231 -1.48 -4.28 17.08
N VAL A 232 -0.42 -5.04 16.84
CA VAL A 232 -0.57 -6.48 16.70
C VAL A 232 -0.64 -7.12 18.09
N ARG A 233 -1.83 -7.05 18.72
CA ARG A 233 -2.09 -7.70 20.00
C ARG A 233 -3.10 -8.83 19.81
N GLY A 234 -2.75 -10.03 20.29
CA GLY A 234 -3.61 -11.22 20.27
C GLY A 234 -3.29 -12.21 19.14
N GLY A 235 -3.60 -13.49 19.39
CA GLY A 235 -3.12 -14.64 18.62
C GLY A 235 -3.48 -14.64 17.12
N ALA A 236 -4.72 -14.28 16.77
CA ALA A 236 -5.13 -14.26 15.36
C ALA A 236 -4.46 -13.13 14.56
N ARG A 237 -4.29 -11.95 15.15
CA ARG A 237 -3.57 -10.84 14.55
C ARG A 237 -2.08 -11.15 14.40
N ARG A 238 -1.51 -11.89 15.34
CA ARG A 238 -0.11 -12.32 15.29
C ARG A 238 0.15 -13.26 14.11
N ALA A 239 -0.67 -14.29 13.92
CA ALA A 239 -0.52 -15.22 12.79
C ALA A 239 -0.66 -14.52 11.44
N TRP A 240 -1.59 -13.57 11.33
CA TRP A 240 -1.72 -12.72 10.14
C TRP A 240 -0.45 -11.89 9.91
N TRP A 241 0.08 -11.26 10.95
CA TRP A 241 1.29 -10.45 10.90
C TRP A 241 2.53 -11.26 10.52
N GLU A 242 2.68 -12.49 11.04
CA GLU A 242 3.76 -13.39 10.69
C GLU A 242 3.74 -13.79 9.21
N GLY A 243 2.55 -14.02 8.65
CA GLY A 243 2.36 -14.24 7.21
C GLY A 243 2.73 -13.04 6.34
N PHE A 244 2.40 -11.88 6.81
CA PHE A 244 2.69 -10.57 6.26
C PHE A 244 4.22 -10.31 6.21
N LEU A 245 4.92 -10.50 7.31
CA LEU A 245 6.38 -10.42 7.37
C LEU A 245 7.05 -11.46 6.47
N GLY A 246 6.49 -12.68 6.41
CA GLY A 246 7.00 -13.73 5.54
C GLY A 246 6.96 -13.35 4.06
N SER A 247 5.96 -12.60 3.61
CA SER A 247 5.87 -12.08 2.24
C SER A 247 6.90 -10.97 2.01
N TYR A 248 7.04 -10.05 2.93
CA TYR A 248 8.02 -8.97 2.86
C TYR A 248 9.46 -9.51 2.80
N TYR A 249 9.81 -10.44 3.67
CA TYR A 249 11.18 -10.97 3.72
C TYR A 249 11.60 -11.73 2.45
N LYS A 250 10.66 -12.23 1.65
CA LYS A 250 10.98 -12.78 0.32
C LYS A 250 11.61 -11.75 -0.63
N ILE A 251 11.28 -10.47 -0.45
CA ILE A 251 11.82 -9.38 -1.28
C ILE A 251 12.99 -8.65 -0.61
N ALA A 252 13.05 -8.64 0.71
CA ALA A 252 14.06 -7.91 1.48
C ALA A 252 15.36 -8.70 1.71
N LEU A 253 15.27 -9.99 2.09
CA LEU A 253 16.45 -10.82 2.35
C LEU A 253 17.42 -10.94 1.14
N PRO A 254 16.95 -11.07 -0.12
CA PRO A 254 17.86 -11.10 -1.27
C PRO A 254 18.65 -9.80 -1.49
N LEU A 255 18.24 -8.69 -0.85
CA LEU A 255 18.95 -7.41 -0.88
C LEU A 255 19.96 -7.25 0.27
N GLY A 256 20.09 -8.26 1.15
CA GLY A 256 20.99 -8.24 2.30
C GLY A 256 20.37 -7.67 3.57
N LEU A 257 19.09 -7.28 3.56
CA LEU A 257 18.38 -6.85 4.75
C LEU A 257 18.15 -8.02 5.70
N ARG A 258 18.11 -7.75 6.99
CA ARG A 258 17.90 -8.75 8.04
C ARG A 258 16.48 -8.66 8.59
N PRO A 259 15.93 -9.77 9.11
CA PRO A 259 14.66 -9.71 9.83
C PRO A 259 14.72 -8.76 11.02
N THR A 260 13.69 -7.93 11.16
CA THR A 260 13.53 -7.04 12.30
C THR A 260 13.09 -7.84 13.53
N ALA A 261 13.76 -7.64 14.65
CA ALA A 261 13.35 -8.23 15.92
C ALA A 261 12.12 -7.49 16.46
N ILE A 262 10.94 -8.11 16.36
CA ILE A 262 9.67 -7.55 16.86
C ILE A 262 9.31 -8.23 18.18
N THR A 263 9.10 -7.42 19.21
CA THR A 263 8.60 -7.90 20.51
C THR A 263 7.09 -7.60 20.56
N TYR A 264 6.28 -8.64 20.73
CA TYR A 264 4.82 -8.56 20.81
C TYR A 264 4.31 -8.35 22.23
#